data_d673e5abd6e6d6e88dcccae67c4c0338
#
_entry.id   d673e5abd6e6d6e88dcccae67c4c0338
#
_cell.length_a   1.000
_cell.length_b   1.000
_cell.length_c   1.000
_cell.angle_alpha   90.00
_cell.angle_beta   90.00
_cell.angle_gamma   90.00
#
_symmetry.space_group_name_H-M   'P 1'
#
loop_
_entity.id
_entity.type
_entity.pdbx_description
1 polymer ?
#
loop_
_entity_poly.entity_id
_entity_poly.type
_entity_poly.pdbx_seq_one_letter_code
_entity_poly.pdbx_strand_id
1 'polypeptide(L)'
;SAQQLFQRDENGRIGKLCNGLTYYIRHKAEPKDRAYFYIAQKVGAIQEAPDQRGLAHFLEHMAFNGTKNFPGTSLRTYLETIGVKFGADLNAYTATDETVYNIDNVPTTVSGAIDSCLLILHDWSHNLTLADDAINEERGVIQEEWRARNSAMQRINEQMMPVIMAGSKYSDAMPIGNMDIVMHFKPQTLRDYYAKWYRPDLQGIVVVGDVDVNQIEAKIKNIFADIKAPGKNAAKRIYYPVPDNKSPIYFLGKDKELTSP
;
A
#
# COMPACT_ATOMS: atom_id res chain seq x y z
N SER A 1 13.25 28.85 4.97
CA SER A 1 12.76 27.47 5.01
C SER A 1 13.23 26.86 6.31
N ALA A 2 12.32 26.71 7.27
CA ALA A 2 12.59 25.98 8.50
C ALA A 2 12.76 24.50 8.12
N GLN A 3 14.01 24.02 8.02
CA GLN A 3 14.28 22.62 8.21
C GLN A 3 13.83 22.28 9.62
N GLN A 4 12.73 21.57 9.76
CA GLN A 4 12.41 20.94 11.01
C GLN A 4 13.59 20.06 11.39
N LEU A 5 14.28 20.44 12.45
CA LEU A 5 15.36 19.66 13.05
C LEU A 5 14.72 18.42 13.67
N PHE A 6 14.64 17.36 12.88
CA PHE A 6 14.31 16.05 13.39
C PHE A 6 15.45 15.58 14.30
N GLN A 7 15.08 15.00 15.43
CA GLN A 7 16.02 14.55 16.44
C GLN A 7 17.01 13.55 15.82
N ARG A 8 18.28 13.93 15.78
CA ARG A 8 19.38 13.03 15.37
C ARG A 8 19.78 12.20 16.57
N ASP A 9 19.61 10.90 16.43
CA ASP A 9 20.23 9.96 17.35
C ASP A 9 21.12 9.02 16.52
N GLU A 10 22.10 8.39 17.14
CA GLU A 10 23.05 7.51 16.43
C GLU A 10 22.35 6.28 15.81
N ASN A 11 21.25 5.85 16.39
CA ASN A 11 20.51 4.66 16.01
C ASN A 11 19.24 4.95 15.22
N GLY A 12 18.90 6.20 14.99
CA GLY A 12 17.66 6.57 14.30
C GLY A 12 17.78 7.85 13.49
N ARG A 13 16.96 7.92 12.45
CA ARG A 13 16.85 9.11 11.61
C ARG A 13 15.43 9.24 11.09
N ILE A 14 14.87 10.43 11.26
CA ILE A 14 13.61 10.82 10.60
C ILE A 14 13.93 11.99 9.69
N GLY A 15 13.46 11.95 8.46
CA GLY A 15 13.69 13.03 7.51
C GLY A 15 12.61 13.11 6.45
N LYS A 16 12.69 14.18 5.66
CA LYS A 16 11.80 14.44 4.55
C LYS A 16 12.63 14.92 3.35
N LEU A 17 12.41 14.27 2.20
CA LEU A 17 13.04 14.66 0.96
C LEU A 17 12.39 15.93 0.38
N CYS A 18 13.10 16.60 -0.53
CA CYS A 18 12.58 17.79 -1.21
C CYS A 18 11.28 17.53 -1.99
N ASN A 19 11.08 16.30 -2.46
CA ASN A 19 9.85 15.90 -3.15
C ASN A 19 8.67 15.62 -2.23
N GLY A 20 8.87 15.67 -0.90
CA GLY A 20 7.84 15.45 0.10
C GLY A 20 7.81 14.07 0.73
N LEU A 21 8.62 13.11 0.23
CA LEU A 21 8.68 11.76 0.81
C LEU A 21 9.30 11.81 2.20
N THR A 22 8.61 11.18 3.15
CA THR A 22 9.10 11.01 4.52
C THR A 22 9.82 9.68 4.66
N TYR A 23 10.89 9.64 5.45
CA TYR A 23 11.57 8.39 5.76
C TYR A 23 11.89 8.29 7.25
N TYR A 24 11.88 7.06 7.74
CA TYR A 24 12.30 6.69 9.08
C TYR A 24 13.29 5.53 8.97
N ILE A 25 14.45 5.69 9.59
CA ILE A 25 15.50 4.67 9.62
C ILE A 25 15.83 4.38 11.07
N ARG A 26 15.88 3.09 11.44
CA ARG A 26 16.24 2.66 12.78
C ARG A 26 17.25 1.51 12.73
N HIS A 27 18.40 1.69 13.39
CA HIS A 27 19.33 0.59 13.62
C HIS A 27 18.82 -0.31 14.74
N LYS A 28 18.81 -1.61 14.47
CA LYS A 28 18.58 -2.67 15.45
C LYS A 28 19.56 -3.80 15.19
N ALA A 29 20.40 -4.13 16.17
CA ALA A 29 21.39 -5.20 16.04
C ALA A 29 20.78 -6.61 15.97
N GLU A 30 19.57 -6.77 16.49
CA GLU A 30 18.85 -8.03 16.48
C GLU A 30 17.52 -7.93 15.68
N PRO A 31 17.20 -8.91 14.85
CA PRO A 31 18.02 -10.07 14.45
C PRO A 31 19.27 -9.65 13.68
N LYS A 32 20.40 -10.31 13.97
CA LYS A 32 21.68 -10.02 13.33
C LYS A 32 21.60 -10.21 11.80
N ASP A 33 22.23 -9.30 11.07
CA ASP A 33 22.35 -9.34 9.60
C ASP A 33 20.98 -9.38 8.89
N ARG A 34 19.95 -8.77 9.48
CA ARG A 34 18.60 -8.68 8.90
C ARG A 34 18.10 -7.24 8.86
N ALA A 35 17.37 -6.93 7.80
CA ALA A 35 16.69 -5.64 7.64
C ALA A 35 15.25 -5.82 7.15
N TYR A 36 14.43 -4.81 7.43
CA TYR A 36 13.00 -4.75 7.15
C TYR A 36 12.71 -3.45 6.40
N PHE A 37 12.02 -3.56 5.28
CA PHE A 37 11.74 -2.43 4.38
C PHE A 37 10.23 -2.27 4.23
N TYR A 38 9.74 -1.05 4.45
CA TYR A 38 8.33 -0.71 4.33
C TYR A 38 8.16 0.52 3.47
N ILE A 39 7.10 0.53 2.65
CA ILE A 39 6.57 1.76 2.09
C ILE A 39 5.07 1.83 2.39
N ALA A 40 4.65 2.95 2.96
CA ALA A 40 3.26 3.23 3.27
C ALA A 40 2.74 4.34 2.36
N GLN A 41 1.54 4.12 1.84
CA GLN A 41 0.76 5.12 1.11
C GLN A 41 -0.34 5.64 2.04
N LYS A 42 -0.47 6.96 2.17
CA LYS A 42 -1.64 7.58 2.83
C LYS A 42 -2.85 7.57 1.90
N VAL A 43 -3.05 6.46 1.22
CA VAL A 43 -4.09 6.26 0.21
C VAL A 43 -4.66 4.86 0.39
N GLY A 44 -5.96 4.78 0.45
CA GLY A 44 -6.69 3.52 0.56
C GLY A 44 -8.03 3.61 -0.15
N ALA A 45 -8.94 2.72 0.21
CA ALA A 45 -10.25 2.65 -0.44
C ALA A 45 -11.06 3.94 -0.36
N ILE A 46 -10.82 4.79 0.64
CA ILE A 46 -11.56 6.05 0.83
C ILE A 46 -11.26 7.08 -0.26
N GLN A 47 -10.13 7.02 -0.94
CA GLN A 47 -9.79 7.93 -2.03
C GLN A 47 -10.41 7.51 -3.36
N GLU A 48 -11.05 6.36 -3.44
CA GLU A 48 -11.70 5.89 -4.66
C GLU A 48 -12.95 6.70 -4.98
N ALA A 49 -13.12 7.05 -6.25
CA ALA A 49 -14.39 7.55 -6.75
C ALA A 49 -15.42 6.39 -6.83
N PRO A 50 -16.72 6.69 -6.97
CA PRO A 50 -17.75 5.64 -7.02
C PRO A 50 -17.54 4.58 -8.10
N ASP A 51 -16.97 4.95 -9.25
CA ASP A 51 -16.63 4.05 -10.35
C ASP A 51 -15.26 3.37 -10.20
N GLN A 52 -14.56 3.61 -9.10
CA GLN A 52 -13.22 3.10 -8.82
C GLN A 52 -13.18 2.11 -7.64
N ARG A 53 -14.33 1.67 -7.16
CA ARG A 53 -14.41 0.81 -5.97
C ARG A 53 -13.65 -0.50 -6.14
N GLY A 54 -12.53 -0.64 -5.43
CA GLY A 54 -11.62 -1.77 -5.47
C GLY A 54 -10.25 -1.47 -6.09
N LEU A 55 -10.03 -0.29 -6.66
CA LEU A 55 -8.76 0.03 -7.34
C LEU A 55 -7.58 0.17 -6.38
N ALA A 56 -7.78 0.62 -5.16
CA ALA A 56 -6.71 0.68 -4.16
C ALA A 56 -6.14 -0.72 -3.89
N HIS A 57 -7.00 -1.70 -3.65
CA HIS A 57 -6.63 -3.10 -3.46
C HIS A 57 -6.08 -3.73 -4.74
N PHE A 58 -6.63 -3.36 -5.89
CA PHE A 58 -6.12 -3.84 -7.18
C PHE A 58 -4.67 -3.40 -7.41
N LEU A 59 -4.32 -2.16 -7.09
CA LEU A 59 -2.94 -1.67 -7.15
C LEU A 59 -2.00 -2.47 -6.24
N GLU A 60 -2.44 -2.82 -5.06
CA GLU A 60 -1.67 -3.67 -4.15
C GLU A 60 -1.27 -4.99 -4.85
N HIS A 61 -2.20 -5.66 -5.50
CA HIS A 61 -1.93 -6.88 -6.27
C HIS A 61 -0.96 -6.63 -7.42
N MET A 62 -1.14 -5.52 -8.14
CA MET A 62 -0.30 -5.18 -9.29
C MET A 62 1.15 -4.86 -8.90
N ALA A 63 1.42 -4.51 -7.66
CA ALA A 63 2.77 -4.28 -7.16
C ALA A 63 3.69 -5.51 -7.31
N PHE A 64 3.12 -6.70 -7.38
CA PHE A 64 3.83 -7.96 -7.54
C PHE A 64 3.81 -8.49 -8.98
N ASN A 65 3.23 -7.76 -9.91
CA ASN A 65 2.99 -8.18 -11.30
C ASN A 65 3.65 -7.25 -12.32
N GLY A 66 4.84 -6.79 -12.02
CA GLY A 66 5.68 -6.02 -12.93
C GLY A 66 5.88 -4.57 -12.52
N THR A 67 7.14 -4.20 -12.43
CA THR A 67 7.60 -2.83 -12.25
C THR A 67 8.67 -2.52 -13.27
N LYS A 68 9.07 -1.25 -13.38
CA LYS A 68 10.07 -0.79 -14.34
C LYS A 68 11.37 -1.60 -14.28
N ASN A 69 11.90 -1.84 -13.08
CA ASN A 69 13.17 -2.55 -12.89
C ASN A 69 12.99 -4.03 -12.61
N PHE A 70 11.78 -4.49 -12.34
CA PHE A 70 11.45 -5.86 -12.05
C PHE A 70 10.24 -6.31 -12.87
N PRO A 71 10.44 -6.60 -14.18
CA PRO A 71 9.34 -6.98 -15.06
C PRO A 71 8.74 -8.34 -14.70
N GLY A 72 7.45 -8.51 -14.96
CA GLY A 72 6.73 -9.77 -14.74
C GLY A 72 6.78 -10.21 -13.28
N THR A 73 7.25 -11.43 -13.03
CA THR A 73 7.40 -12.01 -11.69
C THR A 73 8.82 -11.89 -11.11
N SER A 74 9.70 -11.15 -11.77
CA SER A 74 11.12 -11.11 -11.41
C SER A 74 11.40 -10.52 -10.03
N LEU A 75 10.52 -9.66 -9.52
CA LEU A 75 10.62 -9.13 -8.15
C LEU A 75 10.54 -10.26 -7.12
N ARG A 76 9.53 -11.10 -7.22
CA ARG A 76 9.33 -12.24 -6.33
C ARG A 76 10.48 -13.25 -6.48
N THR A 77 10.85 -13.56 -7.72
CA THR A 77 11.94 -14.48 -8.01
C THR A 77 13.26 -14.01 -7.41
N TYR A 78 13.59 -12.74 -7.59
CA TYR A 78 14.80 -12.16 -6.98
C TYR A 78 14.76 -12.30 -5.46
N LEU A 79 13.68 -11.90 -4.80
CA LEU A 79 13.56 -11.96 -3.35
C LEU A 79 13.64 -13.40 -2.83
N GLU A 80 13.05 -14.36 -3.53
CA GLU A 80 13.16 -15.77 -3.19
C GLU A 80 14.60 -16.28 -3.25
N THR A 81 15.41 -15.79 -4.21
CA THR A 81 16.82 -16.18 -4.32
C THR A 81 17.66 -15.76 -3.13
N ILE A 82 17.27 -14.72 -2.42
CA ILE A 82 17.94 -14.23 -1.21
C ILE A 82 17.26 -14.69 0.09
N GLY A 83 16.28 -15.58 0.00
CA GLY A 83 15.61 -16.19 1.15
C GLY A 83 14.39 -15.43 1.67
N VAL A 84 13.92 -14.41 0.97
CA VAL A 84 12.69 -13.68 1.31
C VAL A 84 11.49 -14.40 0.71
N LYS A 85 10.61 -14.92 1.56
CA LYS A 85 9.48 -15.76 1.15
C LYS A 85 8.22 -14.95 0.95
N PHE A 86 7.53 -15.18 -0.17
CA PHE A 86 6.23 -14.60 -0.40
C PHE A 86 5.20 -15.09 0.64
N GLY A 87 4.42 -14.18 1.18
CA GLY A 87 3.42 -14.46 2.21
C GLY A 87 3.98 -14.41 3.64
N ALA A 88 5.15 -14.97 3.89
CA ALA A 88 5.80 -14.90 5.20
C ALA A 88 6.59 -13.59 5.41
N ASP A 89 7.40 -13.20 4.40
CA ASP A 89 8.33 -12.07 4.50
C ASP A 89 7.97 -10.93 3.54
N LEU A 90 7.40 -11.25 2.39
CA LEU A 90 6.95 -10.29 1.38
C LEU A 90 5.43 -10.20 1.44
N ASN A 91 4.91 -9.05 1.83
CA ASN A 91 3.48 -8.82 2.04
C ASN A 91 3.06 -7.41 1.65
N ALA A 92 1.75 -7.26 1.55
CA ALA A 92 1.07 -5.97 1.47
C ALA A 92 -0.32 -6.07 2.08
N TYR A 93 -0.89 -4.93 2.45
CA TYR A 93 -2.30 -4.84 2.78
C TYR A 93 -2.88 -3.51 2.34
N THR A 94 -4.15 -3.51 2.01
CA THR A 94 -4.94 -2.31 1.71
C THR A 94 -6.01 -2.14 2.78
N ALA A 95 -6.01 -0.96 3.39
CA ALA A 95 -7.05 -0.55 4.33
C ALA A 95 -7.89 0.57 3.71
N THR A 96 -8.83 1.08 4.49
CA THR A 96 -9.66 2.22 4.07
C THR A 96 -8.83 3.48 3.84
N ASP A 97 -7.86 3.76 4.72
CA ASP A 97 -7.07 5.01 4.73
C ASP A 97 -5.62 4.86 4.28
N GLU A 98 -5.14 3.64 4.11
CA GLU A 98 -3.73 3.39 3.81
C GLU A 98 -3.52 2.10 3.03
N THR A 99 -2.39 2.02 2.34
CA THR A 99 -1.87 0.81 1.72
C THR A 99 -0.40 0.67 2.09
N VAL A 100 0.00 -0.50 2.58
CA VAL A 100 1.36 -0.74 3.08
C VAL A 100 1.96 -1.96 2.39
N TYR A 101 3.21 -1.83 1.98
CA TYR A 101 4.01 -2.90 1.36
C TYR A 101 5.25 -3.14 2.21
N ASN A 102 5.61 -4.39 2.43
CA ASN A 102 6.79 -4.71 3.24
C ASN A 102 7.60 -5.87 2.70
N ILE A 103 8.90 -5.77 2.92
CA ILE A 103 9.88 -6.81 2.65
C ILE A 103 10.60 -7.07 3.97
N ASP A 104 10.34 -8.20 4.57
CA ASP A 104 10.89 -8.57 5.87
C ASP A 104 12.07 -9.53 5.72
N ASN A 105 12.88 -9.62 6.75
CA ASN A 105 13.90 -10.65 6.90
C ASN A 105 14.98 -10.63 5.81
N VAL A 106 15.30 -9.44 5.28
CA VAL A 106 16.29 -9.30 4.20
C VAL A 106 17.69 -9.51 4.77
N PRO A 107 18.49 -10.43 4.20
CA PRO A 107 19.87 -10.63 4.63
C PRO A 107 20.76 -9.46 4.19
N THR A 108 21.26 -8.71 5.15
CA THR A 108 22.09 -7.51 4.88
C THR A 108 23.49 -7.85 4.36
N THR A 109 23.95 -9.07 4.54
CA THR A 109 25.25 -9.58 4.09
C THR A 109 25.26 -10.02 2.62
N VAL A 110 24.10 -10.19 2.01
CA VAL A 110 24.00 -10.52 0.58
C VAL A 110 24.29 -9.26 -0.24
N SER A 111 25.27 -9.36 -1.13
CA SER A 111 25.65 -8.23 -1.99
C SER A 111 24.48 -7.71 -2.81
N GLY A 112 24.24 -6.41 -2.76
CA GLY A 112 23.17 -5.74 -3.50
C GLY A 112 21.76 -5.89 -2.91
N ALA A 113 21.57 -6.65 -1.83
CA ALA A 113 20.23 -6.88 -1.28
C ALA A 113 19.56 -5.60 -0.77
N ILE A 114 20.29 -4.77 -0.05
CA ILE A 114 19.77 -3.48 0.45
C ILE A 114 19.39 -2.56 -0.72
N ASP A 115 20.29 -2.40 -1.68
CA ASP A 115 20.04 -1.54 -2.84
C ASP A 115 18.85 -2.04 -3.68
N SER A 116 18.74 -3.35 -3.88
CA SER A 116 17.63 -3.94 -4.61
C SER A 116 16.29 -3.75 -3.87
N CYS A 117 16.27 -3.92 -2.55
CA CYS A 117 15.05 -3.69 -1.78
C CYS A 117 14.63 -2.22 -1.78
N LEU A 118 15.57 -1.29 -1.69
CA LEU A 118 15.26 0.15 -1.84
C LEU A 118 14.76 0.47 -3.26
N LEU A 119 15.32 -0.16 -4.28
CA LEU A 119 14.83 -0.01 -5.65
C LEU A 119 13.41 -0.58 -5.82
N ILE A 120 13.08 -1.67 -5.15
CA ILE A 120 11.73 -2.21 -5.12
C ILE A 120 10.77 -1.21 -4.49
N LEU A 121 11.12 -0.61 -3.36
CA LEU A 121 10.29 0.43 -2.74
C LEU A 121 10.10 1.61 -3.69
N HIS A 122 11.15 2.04 -4.38
CA HIS A 122 11.08 3.09 -5.39
C HIS A 122 10.11 2.74 -6.51
N ASP A 123 10.19 1.53 -7.05
CA ASP A 123 9.31 1.10 -8.14
C ASP A 123 7.86 0.96 -7.67
N TRP A 124 7.64 0.48 -6.46
CA TRP A 124 6.29 0.47 -5.88
C TRP A 124 5.72 1.87 -5.73
N SER A 125 6.56 2.83 -5.36
CA SER A 125 6.11 4.21 -5.13
C SER A 125 5.63 4.91 -6.40
N HIS A 126 6.27 4.64 -7.56
CA HIS A 126 6.04 5.45 -8.76
C HIS A 126 6.19 4.70 -10.10
N ASN A 127 6.68 3.48 -10.12
CA ASN A 127 7.08 2.78 -11.35
C ASN A 127 6.41 1.40 -11.53
N LEU A 128 5.14 1.26 -11.15
CA LEU A 128 4.37 0.08 -11.52
C LEU A 128 4.14 0.08 -13.04
N THR A 129 4.27 -1.06 -13.67
CA THR A 129 4.10 -1.18 -15.12
C THR A 129 2.63 -1.06 -15.53
N LEU A 130 1.73 -1.69 -14.80
CA LEU A 130 0.28 -1.70 -15.04
C LEU A 130 -0.08 -2.04 -16.49
N ALA A 131 0.49 -3.13 -17.01
CA ALA A 131 0.22 -3.62 -18.36
C ALA A 131 -1.21 -4.17 -18.47
N ASP A 132 -1.84 -3.97 -19.60
CA ASP A 132 -3.25 -4.37 -19.83
C ASP A 132 -3.46 -5.87 -19.61
N ASP A 133 -2.58 -6.72 -20.13
CA ASP A 133 -2.67 -8.17 -19.98
C ASP A 133 -2.55 -8.60 -18.53
N ALA A 134 -1.60 -8.04 -17.78
CA ALA A 134 -1.41 -8.32 -16.36
C ALA A 134 -2.62 -7.86 -15.52
N ILE A 135 -3.19 -6.70 -15.83
CA ILE A 135 -4.42 -6.21 -15.19
C ILE A 135 -5.57 -7.19 -15.45
N ASN A 136 -5.76 -7.60 -16.69
CA ASN A 136 -6.86 -8.48 -17.06
C ASN A 136 -6.76 -9.86 -16.42
N GLU A 137 -5.55 -10.40 -16.28
CA GLU A 137 -5.32 -11.66 -15.55
C GLU A 137 -5.64 -11.53 -14.05
N GLU A 138 -5.30 -10.40 -13.45
CA GLU A 138 -5.47 -10.19 -12.00
C GLU A 138 -6.93 -10.03 -11.58
N ARG A 139 -7.82 -9.64 -12.50
CA ARG A 139 -9.28 -9.52 -12.20
C ARG A 139 -9.85 -10.82 -11.62
N GLY A 140 -9.52 -11.94 -12.22
CA GLY A 140 -9.96 -13.26 -11.76
C GLY A 140 -9.41 -13.63 -10.40
N VAL A 141 -8.17 -13.26 -10.11
CA VAL A 141 -7.53 -13.51 -8.81
C VAL A 141 -8.28 -12.78 -7.69
N ILE A 142 -8.60 -11.52 -7.90
CA ILE A 142 -9.35 -10.73 -6.90
C ILE A 142 -10.78 -11.26 -6.74
N GLN A 143 -11.42 -11.66 -7.82
CA GLN A 143 -12.75 -12.27 -7.75
C GLN A 143 -12.74 -13.55 -6.92
N GLU A 144 -11.73 -14.41 -7.09
CA GLU A 144 -11.57 -15.62 -6.27
C GLU A 144 -11.29 -15.29 -4.80
N GLU A 145 -10.48 -14.26 -4.54
CA GLU A 145 -10.28 -13.79 -3.16
C GLU A 145 -11.60 -13.33 -2.52
N TRP A 146 -12.40 -12.57 -3.25
CA TRP A 146 -13.73 -12.16 -2.80
C TRP A 146 -14.64 -13.35 -2.51
N ARG A 147 -14.67 -14.35 -3.39
CA ARG A 147 -15.45 -15.59 -3.19
C ARG A 147 -14.98 -16.35 -1.97
N ALA A 148 -13.67 -16.46 -1.76
CA ALA A 148 -13.10 -17.17 -0.60
C ALA A 148 -13.44 -16.50 0.73
N ARG A 149 -13.61 -15.17 0.74
CA ARG A 149 -14.00 -14.39 1.91
C ARG A 149 -15.52 -14.25 2.06
N ASN A 150 -16.30 -14.71 1.11
CA ASN A 150 -17.75 -14.56 1.09
C ASN A 150 -18.43 -15.52 2.09
N SER A 151 -18.42 -15.11 3.35
CA SER A 151 -19.13 -15.78 4.46
C SER A 151 -20.42 -15.04 4.82
N ALA A 152 -21.27 -15.68 5.61
CA ALA A 152 -22.46 -15.03 6.16
C ALA A 152 -22.10 -13.73 6.91
N MET A 153 -21.05 -13.75 7.72
CA MET A 153 -20.59 -12.58 8.46
C MET A 153 -20.12 -11.46 7.52
N GLN A 154 -19.39 -11.80 6.47
CA GLN A 154 -18.95 -10.82 5.46
C GLN A 154 -20.16 -10.16 4.78
N ARG A 155 -21.15 -10.95 4.36
CA ARG A 155 -22.38 -10.42 3.74
C ARG A 155 -23.18 -9.53 4.70
N ILE A 156 -23.25 -9.87 5.98
CA ILE A 156 -23.87 -9.03 7.01
C ILE A 156 -23.11 -7.71 7.18
N ASN A 157 -21.78 -7.75 7.22
CA ASN A 157 -20.95 -6.53 7.31
C ASN A 157 -21.18 -5.62 6.10
N GLU A 158 -21.27 -6.17 4.90
CA GLU A 158 -21.56 -5.41 3.67
C GLU A 158 -22.94 -4.74 3.72
N GLN A 159 -23.94 -5.38 4.35
CA GLN A 159 -25.26 -4.78 4.57
C GLN A 159 -25.25 -3.73 5.68
N MET A 160 -24.46 -3.96 6.72
CA MET A 160 -24.42 -3.12 7.92
C MET A 160 -23.69 -1.78 7.67
N MET A 161 -22.56 -1.79 6.97
CA MET A 161 -21.71 -0.60 6.79
C MET A 161 -22.45 0.59 6.17
N PRO A 162 -23.28 0.42 5.11
CA PRO A 162 -24.06 1.54 4.58
C PRO A 162 -25.04 2.15 5.58
N VAL A 163 -25.50 1.37 6.55
CA VAL A 163 -26.45 1.82 7.57
C VAL A 163 -25.74 2.58 8.69
N ILE A 164 -24.71 1.99 9.31
CA ILE A 164 -24.02 2.60 10.44
C ILE A 164 -23.13 3.77 10.03
N MET A 165 -22.64 3.77 8.80
CA MET A 165 -21.81 4.84 8.22
C MET A 165 -22.59 5.75 7.26
N ALA A 166 -23.93 5.69 7.30
CA ALA A 166 -24.79 6.50 6.43
C ALA A 166 -24.45 7.98 6.52
N GLY A 167 -24.39 8.66 5.37
CA GLY A 167 -24.00 10.06 5.28
C GLY A 167 -22.48 10.30 5.27
N SER A 168 -21.67 9.26 5.42
CA SER A 168 -20.21 9.30 5.33
C SER A 168 -19.71 8.52 4.09
N LYS A 169 -18.56 8.92 3.56
CA LYS A 169 -17.90 8.16 2.48
C LYS A 169 -17.47 6.76 2.92
N TYR A 170 -17.29 6.53 4.22
CA TYR A 170 -16.98 5.20 4.76
C TYR A 170 -18.11 4.18 4.58
N SER A 171 -19.34 4.62 4.25
CA SER A 171 -20.45 3.73 3.96
C SER A 171 -20.22 2.79 2.79
N ASP A 172 -19.33 3.17 1.86
CA ASP A 172 -19.00 2.42 0.65
C ASP A 172 -17.48 2.47 0.39
N ALA A 173 -16.68 2.07 1.37
CA ALA A 173 -15.21 2.16 1.29
C ALA A 173 -14.52 0.85 1.71
N MET A 174 -15.15 -0.29 1.48
CA MET A 174 -14.51 -1.58 1.73
C MET A 174 -13.42 -1.83 0.70
N PRO A 175 -12.19 -2.20 1.12
CA PRO A 175 -11.05 -2.35 0.21
C PRO A 175 -11.25 -3.36 -0.92
N ILE A 176 -11.95 -4.47 -0.66
CA ILE A 176 -12.24 -5.47 -1.71
C ILE A 176 -13.01 -4.87 -2.90
N GLY A 177 -13.79 -3.83 -2.65
CA GLY A 177 -14.50 -3.07 -3.66
C GLY A 177 -15.74 -3.74 -4.18
N ASN A 178 -16.14 -3.30 -5.37
CA ASN A 178 -17.31 -3.80 -6.10
C ASN A 178 -16.81 -4.72 -7.22
N MET A 179 -17.29 -5.97 -7.24
CA MET A 179 -16.82 -6.96 -8.22
C MET A 179 -17.20 -6.62 -9.66
N ASP A 180 -18.33 -5.96 -9.88
CA ASP A 180 -18.68 -5.50 -11.23
C ASP A 180 -17.65 -4.47 -11.75
N ILE A 181 -17.24 -3.56 -10.90
CA ILE A 181 -16.18 -2.59 -11.22
C ILE A 181 -14.84 -3.30 -11.42
N VAL A 182 -14.45 -4.18 -10.51
CA VAL A 182 -13.18 -4.93 -10.57
C VAL A 182 -13.09 -5.73 -11.88
N MET A 183 -14.18 -6.33 -12.32
CA MET A 183 -14.21 -7.15 -13.53
C MET A 183 -14.25 -6.32 -14.83
N HIS A 184 -14.67 -5.06 -14.80
CA HIS A 184 -14.98 -4.31 -16.00
C HIS A 184 -14.31 -2.92 -16.13
N PHE A 185 -13.59 -2.44 -15.11
CA PHE A 185 -12.93 -1.14 -15.25
C PHE A 185 -11.93 -1.14 -16.41
N LYS A 186 -11.78 0.01 -17.06
CA LYS A 186 -10.77 0.17 -18.12
C LYS A 186 -9.38 0.27 -17.50
N PRO A 187 -8.37 -0.43 -18.01
CA PRO A 187 -7.00 -0.35 -17.47
C PRO A 187 -6.46 1.06 -17.27
N GLN A 188 -6.84 1.99 -18.12
CA GLN A 188 -6.43 3.40 -17.98
C GLN A 188 -6.97 4.04 -16.70
N THR A 189 -8.15 3.65 -16.23
CA THR A 189 -8.70 4.13 -14.95
C THR A 189 -7.78 3.78 -13.77
N LEU A 190 -7.19 2.58 -13.78
CA LEU A 190 -6.24 2.17 -12.76
C LEU A 190 -4.94 2.99 -12.83
N ARG A 191 -4.41 3.22 -14.03
CA ARG A 191 -3.21 4.04 -14.23
C ARG A 191 -3.45 5.48 -13.79
N ASP A 192 -4.60 6.05 -14.08
CA ASP A 192 -4.98 7.39 -13.66
C ASP A 192 -5.09 7.51 -12.13
N TYR A 193 -5.68 6.51 -11.49
CA TYR A 193 -5.74 6.43 -10.04
C TYR A 193 -4.34 6.35 -9.42
N TYR A 194 -3.47 5.51 -9.96
CA TYR A 194 -2.08 5.38 -9.54
C TYR A 194 -1.32 6.70 -9.66
N ALA A 195 -1.38 7.34 -10.84
CA ALA A 195 -0.72 8.62 -11.09
C ALA A 195 -1.22 9.74 -10.17
N LYS A 196 -2.50 9.72 -9.84
CA LYS A 196 -3.11 10.74 -8.98
C LYS A 196 -2.70 10.61 -7.51
N TRP A 197 -2.60 9.39 -7.00
CA TRP A 197 -2.50 9.15 -5.57
C TRP A 197 -1.15 8.59 -5.10
N TYR A 198 -0.41 7.88 -5.94
CA TYR A 198 0.92 7.37 -5.59
C TYR A 198 1.97 8.44 -5.88
N ARG A 199 2.17 9.30 -4.93
CA ARG A 199 3.04 10.45 -5.03
C ARG A 199 3.80 10.68 -3.71
N PRO A 200 5.02 11.28 -3.75
CA PRO A 200 5.93 11.28 -2.62
C PRO A 200 5.40 12.01 -1.38
N ASP A 201 4.56 13.04 -1.55
CA ASP A 201 3.97 13.77 -0.41
C ASP A 201 2.97 12.93 0.42
N LEU A 202 2.47 11.83 -0.14
CA LEU A 202 1.57 10.89 0.52
C LEU A 202 2.25 9.55 0.85
N GLN A 203 3.58 9.51 0.81
CA GLN A 203 4.36 8.27 1.01
C GLN A 203 5.34 8.40 2.15
N GLY A 204 5.54 7.28 2.85
CA GLY A 204 6.56 7.15 3.88
C GLY A 204 7.32 5.84 3.73
N ILE A 205 8.63 5.89 3.96
CA ILE A 205 9.51 4.73 3.93
C ILE A 205 10.03 4.45 5.33
N VAL A 206 10.08 3.18 5.69
CA VAL A 206 10.67 2.71 6.94
C VAL A 206 11.72 1.65 6.62
N VAL A 207 12.92 1.83 7.14
CA VAL A 207 13.98 0.83 7.10
C VAL A 207 14.47 0.58 8.53
N VAL A 208 14.32 -0.63 8.99
CA VAL A 208 14.69 -1.04 10.35
C VAL A 208 15.52 -2.30 10.29
N GLY A 209 16.62 -2.36 11.03
CA GLY A 209 17.41 -3.56 11.14
C GLY A 209 18.89 -3.31 11.39
N ASP A 210 19.67 -4.34 11.12
CA ASP A 210 21.13 -4.31 11.29
C ASP A 210 21.78 -3.60 10.10
N VAL A 211 21.60 -2.28 10.06
CA VAL A 211 22.03 -1.40 8.98
C VAL A 211 22.70 -0.15 9.53
N ASP A 212 23.58 0.45 8.75
CA ASP A 212 24.15 1.76 9.03
C ASP A 212 23.15 2.86 8.62
N VAL A 213 22.73 3.67 9.58
CA VAL A 213 21.72 4.72 9.38
C VAL A 213 22.17 5.74 8.34
N ASN A 214 23.43 6.16 8.37
CA ASN A 214 23.97 7.15 7.44
C ASN A 214 24.03 6.61 6.00
N GLN A 215 24.43 5.35 5.82
CA GLN A 215 24.44 4.70 4.51
C GLN A 215 23.03 4.56 3.93
N ILE A 216 22.06 4.13 4.74
CA ILE A 216 20.67 4.01 4.30
C ILE A 216 20.10 5.36 3.91
N GLU A 217 20.34 6.40 4.71
CA GLU A 217 19.86 7.75 4.38
C GLU A 217 20.43 8.25 3.05
N ALA A 218 21.73 8.07 2.83
CA ALA A 218 22.37 8.45 1.56
C ALA A 218 21.78 7.68 0.37
N LYS A 219 21.52 6.38 0.52
CA LYS A 219 20.90 5.56 -0.51
C LYS A 219 19.46 6.00 -0.82
N ILE A 220 18.66 6.30 0.20
CA ILE A 220 17.28 6.80 0.02
C ILE A 220 17.32 8.13 -0.75
N LYS A 221 18.15 9.07 -0.34
CA LYS A 221 18.29 10.37 -1.01
C LYS A 221 18.67 10.21 -2.48
N ASN A 222 19.55 9.27 -2.81
CA ASN A 222 19.97 9.02 -4.18
C ASN A 222 18.90 8.32 -5.01
N ILE A 223 18.32 7.22 -4.51
CA ILE A 223 17.36 6.40 -5.25
C ILE A 223 16.06 7.15 -5.53
N PHE A 224 15.56 7.93 -4.57
CA PHE A 224 14.29 8.66 -4.69
C PHE A 224 14.43 10.07 -5.25
N ALA A 225 15.62 10.50 -5.66
CA ALA A 225 15.86 11.83 -6.18
C ALA A 225 15.17 12.11 -7.53
N ASP A 226 14.91 11.09 -8.32
CA ASP A 226 14.26 11.18 -9.63
C ASP A 226 12.73 11.32 -9.55
N ILE A 227 12.14 11.06 -8.39
CA ILE A 227 10.70 11.21 -8.19
C ILE A 227 10.40 12.67 -7.89
N LYS A 228 9.58 13.28 -8.72
CA LYS A 228 9.21 14.69 -8.60
C LYS A 228 8.15 14.90 -7.55
N ALA A 229 8.22 16.07 -6.89
CA ALA A 229 7.12 16.55 -6.05
C ALA A 229 5.83 16.70 -6.88
N PRO A 230 4.64 16.51 -6.27
CA PRO A 230 3.38 16.76 -6.96
C PRO A 230 3.28 18.22 -7.39
N GLY A 231 2.58 18.48 -8.51
CA GLY A 231 2.32 19.83 -8.99
C GLY A 231 1.40 20.61 -8.05
N LYS A 232 1.34 21.94 -8.24
CA LYS A 232 0.50 22.83 -7.41
C LYS A 232 -0.99 22.49 -7.46
N ASN A 233 -1.45 21.89 -8.56
CA ASN A 233 -2.84 21.52 -8.79
C ASN A 233 -3.11 20.03 -8.46
N ALA A 234 -2.19 19.35 -7.82
CA ALA A 234 -2.40 17.97 -7.39
C ALA A 234 -3.58 17.89 -6.42
N ALA A 235 -4.38 16.82 -6.58
CA ALA A 235 -5.52 16.60 -5.70
C ALA A 235 -5.06 16.47 -4.25
N LYS A 236 -5.75 17.18 -3.36
CA LYS A 236 -5.46 17.07 -1.92
C LYS A 236 -6.13 15.82 -1.36
N ARG A 237 -5.41 15.15 -0.46
CA ARG A 237 -6.00 14.08 0.31
C ARG A 237 -7.04 14.68 1.26
N ILE A 238 -8.28 14.24 1.12
CA ILE A 238 -9.38 14.68 1.97
C ILE A 238 -9.52 13.70 3.13
N TYR A 239 -9.62 14.24 4.35
CA TYR A 239 -9.96 13.49 5.55
C TYR A 239 -11.48 13.51 5.71
N TYR A 240 -12.13 12.40 5.42
CA TYR A 240 -13.59 12.30 5.50
C TYR A 240 -14.03 12.08 6.93
N PRO A 241 -15.07 12.80 7.40
CA PRO A 241 -15.59 12.57 8.74
C PRO A 241 -16.32 11.24 8.85
N VAL A 242 -16.25 10.65 10.03
CA VAL A 242 -17.14 9.55 10.42
C VAL A 242 -18.46 10.15 10.93
N PRO A 243 -19.59 9.40 10.81
CA PRO A 243 -20.86 9.89 11.34
C PRO A 243 -20.79 10.12 12.86
N ASP A 244 -21.32 11.26 13.31
CA ASP A 244 -21.55 11.54 14.74
C ASP A 244 -23.01 11.22 15.07
N ASN A 245 -23.24 9.96 15.46
CA ASN A 245 -24.58 9.47 15.75
C ASN A 245 -24.97 9.84 17.18
N LYS A 246 -25.90 10.77 17.31
CA LYS A 246 -26.42 11.23 18.62
C LYS A 246 -27.38 10.25 19.28
N SER A 247 -27.82 9.23 18.57
CA SER A 247 -28.71 8.17 19.05
C SER A 247 -28.18 6.81 18.62
N PRO A 248 -28.46 5.73 19.36
CA PRO A 248 -28.10 4.39 18.95
C PRO A 248 -28.67 4.04 17.58
N ILE A 249 -27.87 3.37 16.76
CA ILE A 249 -28.32 2.79 15.49
C ILE A 249 -28.48 1.29 15.70
N TYR A 250 -29.64 0.77 15.30
CA TYR A 250 -29.94 -0.65 15.32
C TYR A 250 -29.94 -1.19 13.89
N PHE A 251 -29.23 -2.26 13.66
CA PHE A 251 -29.18 -2.96 12.39
C PHE A 251 -29.62 -4.41 12.60
N LEU A 252 -30.56 -4.88 11.78
CA LEU A 252 -30.97 -6.27 11.73
C LEU A 252 -30.65 -6.83 10.35
N GLY A 253 -29.57 -7.62 10.28
CA GLY A 253 -29.21 -8.36 9.07
C GLY A 253 -29.67 -9.80 9.12
N LYS A 254 -30.03 -10.36 7.98
CA LYS A 254 -30.38 -11.77 7.83
C LYS A 254 -29.54 -12.39 6.74
N ASP A 255 -29.02 -13.56 6.99
CA ASP A 255 -28.35 -14.39 5.99
C ASP A 255 -28.71 -15.86 6.23
N LYS A 256 -28.89 -16.59 5.12
CA LYS A 256 -29.31 -18.01 5.15
C LYS A 256 -28.29 -18.95 5.82
N GLU A 257 -27.06 -18.53 5.92
CA GLU A 257 -25.97 -19.33 6.49
C GLU A 257 -25.60 -18.94 7.92
N LEU A 258 -26.25 -17.90 8.49
CA LEU A 258 -26.07 -17.56 9.89
C LEU A 258 -26.68 -18.60 10.80
N THR A 259 -25.87 -19.13 11.71
CA THR A 259 -26.26 -20.17 12.67
C THR A 259 -26.57 -19.65 14.06
N SER A 260 -26.28 -18.36 14.32
CA SER A 260 -26.57 -17.68 15.59
C SER A 260 -27.12 -16.29 15.33
N PRO A 261 -28.01 -15.79 16.22
CA PRO A 261 -28.52 -14.41 16.11
C PRO A 261 -27.46 -13.35 16.35
#